data_831440a0395e2b9eb13c78b271224e11
#
_entry.id   831440a0395e2b9eb13c78b271224e11
#
_cell.length_a   1.000
_cell.length_b   1.000
_cell.length_c   1.000
_cell.angle_alpha   90.00
_cell.angle_beta   90.00
_cell.angle_gamma   90.00
#
_symmetry.space_group_name_H-M   'P 1'
#
loop_
_entity.id
_entity.type
_entity.pdbx_description
1 polymer ?
#
loop_
_entity_poly.entity_id
_entity_poly.type
_entity_poly.pdbx_seq_one_letter_code
_entity_poly.pdbx_strand_id
1 'polypeptide(L)'
;QCCLVGSEMCIRDRLYGNLAEDGCIVKTAGVDEKILKFTGPAYVVESQDDAVNDILTGKVKSGDVVIIRHEGPRGGPGMQEMLYPTSYLKSKGLGSACALVTDGRFSGGTSGLSIGHVSPEAAEGGTIGLVETGDEVQINIPERKIHLNVSDETLAKRRIQQDKNGWIPKKKRKRKVTTALKAYAALTTSASKGAVRVVD
;
A
#
# COMPACT_ATOMS: atom_id res chain seq x y z
N GLN A 1 -14.49 8.73 11.83
CA GLN A 1 -15.66 8.15 12.51
C GLN A 1 -16.14 6.93 11.75
N CYS A 2 -15.82 5.77 12.22
CA CYS A 2 -16.41 4.53 11.78
C CYS A 2 -17.07 3.87 12.99
N CYS A 3 -18.14 4.45 13.49
CA CYS A 3 -19.03 3.79 14.44
C CYS A 3 -20.42 3.85 13.86
N LEU A 4 -20.83 2.80 13.18
CA LEU A 4 -22.23 2.46 13.03
C LEU A 4 -22.58 1.56 14.20
N VAL A 5 -23.48 2.06 14.97
CA VAL A 5 -24.30 1.54 16.06
C VAL A 5 -24.23 0.01 16.28
N GLY A 6 -23.89 -0.38 17.50
CA GLY A 6 -23.90 -1.75 17.98
C GLY A 6 -22.48 -2.34 18.12
N SER A 7 -22.36 -3.40 18.86
CA SER A 7 -21.13 -4.13 19.17
C SER A 7 -20.37 -4.73 17.96
N GLU A 8 -20.45 -4.11 16.81
CA GLU A 8 -19.73 -4.51 15.61
C GLU A 8 -18.35 -3.92 15.63
N MET A 9 -17.34 -4.78 15.66
CA MET A 9 -15.94 -4.42 15.48
C MET A 9 -15.79 -3.51 14.28
N CYS A 10 -15.01 -2.43 14.42
CA CYS A 10 -14.67 -1.56 13.31
C CYS A 10 -14.12 -2.39 12.14
N ILE A 11 -14.85 -2.43 11.04
CA ILE A 11 -14.49 -3.19 9.82
C ILE A 11 -13.18 -2.64 9.23
N ARG A 12 -12.79 -1.43 9.61
CA ARG A 12 -11.57 -0.74 9.17
C ARG A 12 -10.91 -0.05 10.36
N ASP A 13 -9.59 -0.16 10.42
CA ASP A 13 -8.76 0.55 11.40
C ASP A 13 -7.65 1.35 10.71
N ARG A 14 -7.06 2.30 11.42
CA ARG A 14 -5.91 3.06 10.96
C ARG A 14 -4.65 2.59 11.64
N LEU A 15 -3.60 2.37 10.86
CA LEU A 15 -2.26 2.11 11.37
C LEU A 15 -1.35 3.30 11.06
N TYR A 16 -0.36 3.50 11.92
CA TYR A 16 0.63 4.55 11.81
C TYR A 16 2.04 4.00 12.03
N GLY A 17 3.04 4.69 11.54
CA GLY A 17 4.44 4.36 11.72
C GLY A 17 5.31 4.98 10.65
N ASN A 18 6.59 4.66 10.66
CA ASN A 18 7.53 5.24 9.68
C ASN A 18 7.20 4.86 8.23
N LEU A 19 6.47 3.77 8.00
CA LEU A 19 5.99 3.38 6.66
C LEU A 19 4.74 4.16 6.23
N ALA A 20 3.97 4.68 7.16
CA ALA A 20 2.73 5.43 6.93
C ALA A 20 2.59 6.55 7.98
N GLU A 21 3.33 7.63 7.81
CA GLU A 21 3.41 8.75 8.76
C GLU A 21 2.06 9.45 8.94
N ASP A 22 1.34 9.66 7.84
CA ASP A 22 -0.02 10.22 7.81
C ASP A 22 -1.11 9.14 7.98
N GLY A 23 -0.69 7.89 8.20
CA GLY A 23 -1.55 6.74 8.41
C GLY A 23 -1.88 5.96 7.14
N CYS A 24 -2.43 4.77 7.37
CA CYS A 24 -2.97 3.88 6.35
C CYS A 24 -4.22 3.19 6.88
N ILE A 25 -4.97 2.54 6.01
CA ILE A 25 -6.23 1.88 6.35
C ILE A 25 -6.05 0.37 6.22
N VAL A 26 -6.34 -0.36 7.30
CA VAL A 26 -6.46 -1.82 7.27
C VAL A 26 -7.93 -2.23 7.33
N LYS A 27 -8.30 -3.20 6.52
CA LYS A 27 -9.59 -3.86 6.62
C LYS A 27 -9.46 -5.04 7.56
N THR A 28 -10.01 -4.94 8.76
CA THR A 28 -9.89 -5.96 9.80
C THR A 28 -10.91 -7.10 9.64
N ALA A 29 -12.07 -6.82 9.04
CA ALA A 29 -13.05 -7.86 8.76
C ALA A 29 -12.49 -8.90 7.76
N GLY A 30 -12.45 -10.15 8.18
CA GLY A 30 -11.91 -11.27 7.38
C GLY A 30 -10.41 -11.45 7.43
N VAL A 31 -9.71 -10.75 8.34
CA VAL A 31 -8.33 -11.05 8.72
C VAL A 31 -8.33 -12.17 9.75
N ASP A 32 -7.54 -13.21 9.51
CA ASP A 32 -7.35 -14.29 10.50
C ASP A 32 -6.66 -13.72 11.75
N GLU A 33 -7.14 -14.06 12.94
CA GLU A 33 -6.58 -13.59 14.20
C GLU A 33 -5.07 -13.89 14.33
N LYS A 34 -4.60 -14.96 13.69
CA LYS A 34 -3.19 -15.37 13.69
C LYS A 34 -2.26 -14.41 12.95
N ILE A 35 -2.80 -13.57 12.05
CA ILE A 35 -2.04 -12.60 11.25
C ILE A 35 -2.36 -11.15 11.61
N LEU A 36 -3.03 -10.89 12.74
CA LEU A 36 -3.20 -9.53 13.28
C LEU A 36 -1.85 -8.88 13.66
N LYS A 37 -0.84 -9.70 13.95
CA LYS A 37 0.57 -9.34 14.04
C LYS A 37 1.31 -10.10 12.95
N PHE A 38 1.90 -9.37 12.03
CA PHE A 38 2.57 -9.95 10.87
C PHE A 38 3.93 -9.28 10.67
N THR A 39 4.96 -10.08 10.47
CA THR A 39 6.31 -9.60 10.13
C THR A 39 6.83 -10.42 8.97
N GLY A 40 7.37 -9.76 7.97
CA GLY A 40 7.91 -10.45 6.81
C GLY A 40 8.72 -9.55 5.90
N PRO A 41 9.46 -10.15 4.96
CA PRO A 41 10.23 -9.42 3.97
C PRO A 41 9.31 -8.72 2.97
N ALA A 42 9.63 -7.50 2.60
CA ALA A 42 8.96 -6.78 1.54
C ALA A 42 9.22 -7.42 0.18
N TYR A 43 8.17 -7.63 -0.59
CA TYR A 43 8.22 -7.92 -2.02
C TYR A 43 7.67 -6.72 -2.78
N VAL A 44 8.55 -5.91 -3.38
CA VAL A 44 8.17 -4.60 -3.93
C VAL A 44 7.86 -4.69 -5.42
N VAL A 45 6.68 -4.18 -5.80
CA VAL A 45 6.25 -3.99 -7.19
C VAL A 45 5.71 -2.58 -7.40
N GLU A 46 5.76 -2.08 -8.64
CA GLU A 46 5.43 -0.69 -8.94
C GLU A 46 4.12 -0.54 -9.71
N SER A 47 3.36 -1.62 -9.83
CA SER A 47 2.02 -1.60 -10.42
C SER A 47 1.19 -2.80 -9.97
N GLN A 48 -0.14 -2.67 -10.08
CA GLN A 48 -1.06 -3.78 -9.89
C GLN A 48 -0.79 -4.92 -10.87
N ASP A 49 -0.47 -4.59 -12.13
CA ASP A 49 -0.20 -5.60 -13.18
C ASP A 49 1.05 -6.42 -12.86
N ASP A 50 2.12 -5.79 -12.36
CA ASP A 50 3.32 -6.49 -11.92
C ASP A 50 3.00 -7.41 -10.72
N ALA A 51 2.22 -6.92 -9.75
CA ALA A 51 1.79 -7.73 -8.60
C ALA A 51 1.02 -8.99 -9.05
N VAL A 52 0.06 -8.83 -9.95
CA VAL A 52 -0.73 -9.94 -10.50
C VAL A 52 0.18 -10.96 -11.18
N ASN A 53 1.07 -10.49 -12.08
CA ASN A 53 1.99 -11.37 -12.78
C ASN A 53 2.89 -12.15 -11.81
N ASP A 54 3.44 -11.48 -10.80
CA ASP A 54 4.41 -12.07 -9.88
C ASP A 54 3.74 -13.02 -8.86
N ILE A 55 2.49 -12.77 -8.48
CA ILE A 55 1.68 -13.71 -7.71
C ILE A 55 1.37 -14.97 -8.54
N LEU A 56 0.90 -14.80 -9.78
CA LEU A 56 0.53 -15.92 -10.65
C LEU A 56 1.72 -16.80 -11.02
N THR A 57 2.88 -16.20 -11.26
CA THR A 57 4.13 -16.91 -11.60
C THR A 57 4.85 -17.50 -10.37
N GLY A 58 4.32 -17.28 -9.17
CA GLY A 58 4.85 -17.86 -7.93
C GLY A 58 6.15 -17.22 -7.45
N LYS A 59 6.42 -15.97 -7.84
CA LYS A 59 7.57 -15.21 -7.28
C LYS A 59 7.28 -14.75 -5.85
N VAL A 60 6.03 -14.34 -5.57
CA VAL A 60 5.56 -14.05 -4.21
C VAL A 60 5.47 -15.34 -3.42
N LYS A 61 6.03 -15.35 -2.22
CA LYS A 61 6.11 -16.51 -1.33
C LYS A 61 5.30 -16.32 -0.06
N SER A 62 4.97 -17.40 0.61
CA SER A 62 4.41 -17.36 1.96
C SER A 62 5.34 -16.58 2.90
N GLY A 63 4.81 -15.67 3.69
CA GLY A 63 5.54 -14.80 4.58
C GLY A 63 5.87 -13.42 4.00
N ASP A 64 5.69 -13.21 2.70
CA ASP A 64 5.99 -11.91 2.08
C ASP A 64 4.97 -10.83 2.47
N VAL A 65 5.48 -9.61 2.62
CA VAL A 65 4.69 -8.37 2.61
C VAL A 65 4.78 -7.78 1.20
N VAL A 66 3.72 -7.97 0.41
CA VAL A 66 3.67 -7.47 -0.97
C VAL A 66 3.39 -5.97 -0.95
N ILE A 67 4.37 -5.18 -1.37
CA ILE A 67 4.28 -3.71 -1.45
C ILE A 67 3.97 -3.31 -2.88
N ILE A 68 2.76 -2.78 -3.12
CA ILE A 68 2.36 -2.22 -4.42
C ILE A 68 2.35 -0.70 -4.28
N ARG A 69 3.28 -0.01 -4.92
CA ARG A 69 3.44 1.43 -4.80
C ARG A 69 3.17 2.17 -6.12
N HIS A 70 3.04 3.49 -6.03
CA HIS A 70 2.66 4.40 -7.12
C HIS A 70 1.23 4.15 -7.65
N GLU A 71 0.33 3.68 -6.83
CA GLU A 71 -1.10 3.48 -7.14
C GLU A 71 -1.99 4.45 -6.35
N GLY A 72 -1.38 5.41 -5.65
CA GLY A 72 -2.07 6.47 -4.91
C GLY A 72 -2.66 7.58 -5.81
N PRO A 73 -3.21 8.64 -5.20
CA PRO A 73 -3.89 9.73 -5.92
C PRO A 73 -3.03 10.39 -6.99
N ARG A 74 -1.75 10.62 -6.73
CA ARG A 74 -0.79 11.23 -7.68
C ARG A 74 -0.07 10.21 -8.53
N GLY A 75 0.48 9.17 -7.89
CA GLY A 75 1.28 8.15 -8.56
C GLY A 75 0.47 7.26 -9.49
N GLY A 76 -0.77 6.92 -9.10
CA GLY A 76 -1.73 6.12 -9.85
C GLY A 76 -3.06 6.83 -10.04
N PRO A 77 -3.13 7.95 -10.80
CA PRO A 77 -4.32 8.79 -10.86
C PRO A 77 -5.58 8.00 -11.18
N GLY A 78 -6.63 8.20 -10.36
CA GLY A 78 -7.85 7.41 -10.39
C GLY A 78 -7.82 6.23 -9.42
N MET A 79 -6.69 5.98 -8.73
CA MET A 79 -6.51 4.97 -7.68
C MET A 79 -7.17 3.64 -8.05
N GLN A 80 -6.55 2.91 -8.94
CA GLN A 80 -7.06 1.62 -9.42
C GLN A 80 -7.28 0.67 -8.23
N GLU A 81 -8.43 0.00 -8.21
CA GLU A 81 -8.79 -0.90 -7.12
C GLU A 81 -7.97 -2.19 -7.15
N MET A 82 -7.40 -2.59 -6.02
CA MET A 82 -6.50 -3.74 -5.88
C MET A 82 -7.29 -5.07 -5.72
N LEU A 83 -8.33 -5.28 -6.52
CA LEU A 83 -9.14 -6.50 -6.47
C LEU A 83 -8.37 -7.74 -6.95
N TYR A 84 -7.67 -7.63 -8.06
CA TYR A 84 -6.97 -8.77 -8.66
C TYR A 84 -5.84 -9.33 -7.79
N PRO A 85 -4.91 -8.54 -7.26
CA PRO A 85 -3.85 -9.04 -6.39
C PRO A 85 -4.39 -9.82 -5.19
N THR A 86 -5.42 -9.30 -4.51
CA THR A 86 -6.02 -9.98 -3.36
C THR A 86 -6.71 -11.28 -3.73
N SER A 87 -7.44 -11.30 -4.85
CA SER A 87 -8.12 -12.49 -5.37
C SER A 87 -7.12 -13.58 -5.75
N TYR A 88 -6.02 -13.21 -6.39
CA TYR A 88 -5.00 -14.17 -6.79
C TYR A 88 -4.15 -14.67 -5.62
N LEU A 89 -3.83 -13.83 -4.62
CA LEU A 89 -3.23 -14.33 -3.37
C LEU A 89 -4.12 -15.39 -2.73
N LYS A 90 -5.43 -15.14 -2.65
CA LYS A 90 -6.40 -16.11 -2.12
C LYS A 90 -6.43 -17.40 -2.95
N SER A 91 -6.50 -17.31 -4.28
CA SER A 91 -6.56 -18.48 -5.17
C SER A 91 -5.28 -19.33 -5.14
N LYS A 92 -4.15 -18.73 -4.81
CA LYS A 92 -2.85 -19.42 -4.62
C LYS A 92 -2.64 -19.94 -3.20
N GLY A 93 -3.63 -19.82 -2.31
CA GLY A 93 -3.49 -20.24 -0.91
C GLY A 93 -2.63 -19.33 -0.05
N LEU A 94 -2.29 -18.14 -0.56
CA LEU A 94 -1.43 -17.16 0.13
C LEU A 94 -2.21 -16.09 0.90
N GLY A 95 -3.55 -16.12 0.86
CA GLY A 95 -4.40 -15.08 1.44
C GLY A 95 -4.30 -14.91 2.96
N SER A 96 -3.90 -15.96 3.69
CA SER A 96 -3.62 -15.93 5.13
C SER A 96 -2.13 -16.02 5.46
N ALA A 97 -1.28 -16.06 4.44
CA ALA A 97 0.16 -16.27 4.58
C ALA A 97 1.00 -15.07 4.09
N CYS A 98 0.36 -14.07 3.50
CA CYS A 98 0.99 -12.84 3.02
C CYS A 98 0.19 -11.63 3.50
N ALA A 99 0.88 -10.50 3.65
CA ALA A 99 0.25 -9.19 3.76
C ALA A 99 0.36 -8.44 2.43
N LEU A 100 -0.60 -7.56 2.14
CA LEU A 100 -0.57 -6.69 0.98
C LEU A 100 -0.70 -5.23 1.43
N VAL A 101 0.26 -4.40 1.05
CA VAL A 101 0.36 -2.99 1.44
C VAL A 101 0.46 -2.12 0.19
N THR A 102 -0.33 -1.05 0.10
CA THR A 102 -0.33 -0.15 -1.06
C THR A 102 -0.69 1.29 -0.69
N ASP A 103 -0.16 2.24 -1.44
CA ASP A 103 -0.63 3.62 -1.47
C ASP A 103 -1.93 3.79 -2.28
N GLY A 104 -2.34 2.76 -3.02
CA GLY A 104 -3.63 2.66 -3.70
C GLY A 104 -4.79 2.30 -2.77
N ARG A 105 -5.86 1.72 -3.31
CA ARG A 105 -7.08 1.41 -2.56
C ARG A 105 -7.54 -0.03 -2.72
N PHE A 106 -8.29 -0.50 -1.73
CA PHE A 106 -8.96 -1.79 -1.75
C PHE A 106 -10.49 -1.67 -1.77
N SER A 107 -11.13 -2.68 -2.33
CA SER A 107 -12.57 -2.89 -2.30
C SER A 107 -13.07 -3.30 -0.90
N GLY A 108 -14.34 -3.05 -0.64
CA GLY A 108 -15.04 -3.60 0.53
C GLY A 108 -15.09 -5.13 0.56
N GLY A 109 -15.02 -5.80 -0.59
CA GLY A 109 -15.01 -7.27 -0.72
C GLY A 109 -13.66 -7.95 -0.51
N THR A 110 -12.58 -7.19 -0.29
CA THR A 110 -11.22 -7.72 -0.12
C THR A 110 -11.12 -8.59 1.13
N SER A 111 -10.44 -9.72 1.02
CA SER A 111 -10.11 -10.65 2.11
C SER A 111 -8.61 -10.75 2.33
N GLY A 112 -8.19 -11.20 3.54
CA GLY A 112 -6.80 -11.28 3.94
C GLY A 112 -6.27 -9.97 4.51
N LEU A 113 -5.00 -9.96 4.91
CA LEU A 113 -4.34 -8.79 5.50
C LEU A 113 -4.00 -7.78 4.40
N SER A 114 -4.91 -6.82 4.18
CA SER A 114 -4.81 -5.81 3.14
C SER A 114 -4.82 -4.41 3.73
N ILE A 115 -3.76 -3.65 3.45
CA ILE A 115 -3.51 -2.31 3.97
C ILE A 115 -3.38 -1.35 2.78
N GLY A 116 -4.28 -0.39 2.69
CA GLY A 116 -4.33 0.60 1.63
C GLY A 116 -4.20 2.03 2.12
N HIS A 117 -4.22 2.96 1.20
CA HIS A 117 -4.14 4.40 1.46
C HIS A 117 -2.92 4.79 2.29
N VAL A 118 -1.78 4.07 2.11
CA VAL A 118 -0.53 4.44 2.76
C VAL A 118 -0.18 5.87 2.40
N SER A 119 -0.04 6.70 3.43
CA SER A 119 0.19 8.13 3.27
C SER A 119 1.38 8.58 4.15
N PRO A 120 2.25 9.44 3.60
CA PRO A 120 2.29 9.93 2.22
C PRO A 120 2.53 8.81 1.19
N GLU A 121 1.95 8.96 -0.03
CA GLU A 121 2.17 8.00 -1.11
C GLU A 121 3.59 8.06 -1.69
N ALA A 122 4.00 7.05 -2.45
CA ALA A 122 5.34 7.00 -3.05
C ALA A 122 5.62 8.21 -3.94
N ALA A 123 4.65 8.68 -4.73
CA ALA A 123 4.81 9.84 -5.61
C ALA A 123 4.85 11.19 -4.87
N GLU A 124 4.54 11.21 -3.58
CA GLU A 124 4.66 12.39 -2.68
C GLU A 124 5.91 12.31 -1.78
N GLY A 125 6.82 11.39 -2.03
CA GLY A 125 8.02 11.23 -1.21
C GLY A 125 7.79 10.42 0.06
N GLY A 126 6.68 9.70 0.18
CA GLY A 126 6.42 8.81 1.31
C GLY A 126 7.40 7.67 1.43
N THR A 127 7.62 7.19 2.66
CA THR A 127 8.57 6.11 2.96
C THR A 127 8.27 4.82 2.20
N ILE A 128 7.02 4.58 1.81
CA ILE A 128 6.66 3.44 0.94
C ILE A 128 7.46 3.46 -0.38
N GLY A 129 7.81 4.64 -0.91
CA GLY A 129 8.66 4.82 -2.09
C GLY A 129 10.13 4.41 -1.88
N LEU A 130 10.57 4.30 -0.62
CA LEU A 130 11.93 3.95 -0.24
C LEU A 130 12.12 2.47 0.07
N VAL A 131 11.03 1.70 0.20
CA VAL A 131 11.09 0.27 0.50
C VAL A 131 11.80 -0.48 -0.62
N GLU A 132 12.70 -1.37 -0.25
CA GLU A 132 13.36 -2.30 -1.18
C GLU A 132 12.95 -3.74 -0.88
N THR A 133 12.96 -4.58 -1.91
CA THR A 133 12.66 -6.01 -1.72
C THR A 133 13.67 -6.64 -0.78
N GLY A 134 13.16 -7.34 0.24
CA GLY A 134 13.94 -7.94 1.32
C GLY A 134 13.96 -7.13 2.62
N ASP A 135 13.54 -5.86 2.61
CA ASP A 135 13.38 -5.08 3.84
C ASP A 135 12.32 -5.74 4.75
N GLU A 136 12.56 -5.77 6.05
CA GLU A 136 11.58 -6.28 7.00
C GLU A 136 10.48 -5.25 7.27
N VAL A 137 9.23 -5.69 7.14
CA VAL A 137 8.04 -4.89 7.47
C VAL A 137 7.28 -5.55 8.61
N GLN A 138 6.95 -4.77 9.62
CA GLN A 138 6.19 -5.20 10.80
C GLN A 138 4.82 -4.54 10.81
N ILE A 139 3.78 -5.35 10.95
CA ILE A 139 2.38 -4.92 11.03
C ILE A 139 1.82 -5.41 12.37
N ASN A 140 1.25 -4.50 13.15
CA ASN A 140 0.61 -4.81 14.43
C ASN A 140 -0.73 -4.07 14.51
N ILE A 141 -1.79 -4.76 14.13
CA ILE A 141 -3.14 -4.19 14.11
C ILE A 141 -3.62 -3.83 15.50
N PRO A 142 -3.49 -4.69 16.55
CA PRO A 142 -3.89 -4.35 17.91
C PRO A 142 -3.24 -3.08 18.46
N GLU A 143 -1.98 -2.82 18.10
CA GLU A 143 -1.26 -1.61 18.50
C GLU A 143 -1.37 -0.47 17.50
N ARG A 144 -2.09 -0.68 16.39
CA ARG A 144 -2.24 0.29 15.30
C ARG A 144 -0.92 0.76 14.72
N LYS A 145 0.02 -0.17 14.54
CA LYS A 145 1.37 0.12 14.06
C LYS A 145 1.68 -0.56 12.73
N ILE A 146 2.39 0.15 11.88
CA ILE A 146 3.07 -0.39 10.69
C ILE A 146 4.47 0.20 10.64
N HIS A 147 5.49 -0.65 10.56
CA HIS A 147 6.89 -0.23 10.68
C HIS A 147 7.76 -0.91 9.65
N LEU A 148 8.65 -0.11 9.05
CA LEU A 148 9.73 -0.57 8.18
C LEU A 148 11.00 -0.65 9.02
N ASN A 149 11.56 -1.83 9.19
CA ASN A 149 12.75 -2.06 10.01
C ASN A 149 14.03 -1.80 9.20
N VAL A 150 14.22 -0.53 8.86
CA VAL A 150 15.40 -0.01 8.14
C VAL A 150 15.90 1.22 8.87
N SER A 151 17.22 1.37 9.02
CA SER A 151 17.79 2.51 9.74
C SER A 151 17.51 3.83 9.04
N ASP A 152 17.39 4.91 9.83
CA ASP A 152 17.13 6.26 9.33
C ASP A 152 18.22 6.73 8.37
N GLU A 153 19.49 6.34 8.61
CA GLU A 153 20.60 6.67 7.71
C GLU A 153 20.43 6.00 6.33
N THR A 154 19.95 4.76 6.31
CA THR A 154 19.68 4.04 5.06
C THR A 154 18.51 4.68 4.33
N LEU A 155 17.42 5.01 5.05
CA LEU A 155 16.28 5.71 4.47
C LEU A 155 16.68 7.09 3.92
N ALA A 156 17.53 7.83 4.61
CA ALA A 156 18.04 9.13 4.14
C ALA A 156 18.84 8.97 2.83
N LYS A 157 19.70 7.96 2.72
CA LYS A 157 20.44 7.66 1.48
C LYS A 157 19.52 7.32 0.33
N ARG A 158 18.51 6.46 0.57
CA ARG A 158 17.51 6.08 -0.43
C ARG A 158 16.67 7.30 -0.86
N ARG A 159 16.33 8.20 0.05
CA ARG A 159 15.61 9.44 -0.23
C ARG A 159 16.38 10.34 -1.18
N ILE A 160 17.66 10.59 -0.90
CA ILE A 160 18.52 11.37 -1.80
C ILE A 160 18.57 10.75 -3.22
N GLN A 161 18.57 9.44 -3.32
CA GLN A 161 18.52 8.76 -4.62
C GLN A 161 17.17 8.92 -5.31
N GLN A 162 16.05 8.83 -4.57
CA GLN A 162 14.70 9.02 -5.13
C GLN A 162 14.44 10.47 -5.52
N ASP A 163 14.97 11.44 -4.78
CA ASP A 163 14.89 12.86 -5.15
C ASP A 163 15.52 13.11 -6.53
N LYS A 164 16.63 12.45 -6.84
CA LYS A 164 17.26 12.49 -8.16
C LYS A 164 16.44 11.80 -9.24
N ASN A 165 15.71 10.74 -8.89
CA ASN A 165 14.89 9.95 -9.81
C ASN A 165 13.48 10.55 -10.02
N GLY A 166 13.09 11.55 -9.24
CA GLY A 166 11.80 12.24 -9.34
C GLY A 166 10.61 11.47 -8.81
N TRP A 167 10.79 10.49 -7.92
CA TRP A 167 9.73 9.71 -7.28
C TRP A 167 8.74 9.05 -8.26
N ILE A 168 9.27 8.56 -9.36
CA ILE A 168 8.50 7.91 -10.43
C ILE A 168 8.79 6.40 -10.47
N PRO A 169 7.88 5.57 -11.00
CA PRO A 169 8.13 4.15 -11.21
C PRO A 169 9.37 3.91 -12.07
N LYS A 170 10.19 2.93 -11.68
CA LYS A 170 11.40 2.53 -12.43
C LYS A 170 11.07 1.99 -13.83
N LYS A 171 9.88 1.38 -13.97
CA LYS A 171 9.40 0.83 -15.24
C LYS A 171 8.23 1.65 -15.77
N LYS A 172 8.23 1.89 -17.09
CA LYS A 172 7.09 2.53 -17.74
C LYS A 172 5.86 1.64 -17.66
N ARG A 173 4.77 2.19 -17.13
CA ARG A 173 3.49 1.47 -17.03
C ARG A 173 2.82 1.33 -18.40
N LYS A 174 2.12 0.20 -18.58
CA LYS A 174 1.27 -0.02 -19.75
C LYS A 174 -0.02 0.82 -19.69
N ARG A 175 -0.50 1.14 -18.50
CA ARG A 175 -1.73 1.91 -18.28
C ARG A 175 -1.62 3.31 -18.88
N LYS A 176 -2.58 3.66 -19.73
CA LYS A 176 -2.71 5.01 -20.30
C LYS A 176 -3.40 5.93 -19.30
N VAL A 177 -2.70 6.97 -18.85
CA VAL A 177 -3.26 8.05 -18.01
C VAL A 177 -3.77 9.15 -18.94
N THR A 178 -5.07 9.45 -18.88
CA THR A 178 -5.70 10.50 -19.69
C THR A 178 -5.28 11.90 -19.21
N THR A 179 -5.47 12.93 -20.05
CA THR A 179 -5.17 14.33 -19.69
C THR A 179 -5.96 14.76 -18.45
N ALA A 180 -7.22 14.36 -18.35
CA ALA A 180 -8.06 14.67 -17.17
C ALA A 180 -7.49 14.05 -15.88
N LEU A 181 -7.02 12.82 -15.92
CA LEU A 181 -6.37 12.18 -14.76
C LEU A 181 -5.02 12.81 -14.42
N LYS A 182 -4.26 13.28 -15.41
CA LYS A 182 -3.01 14.03 -15.16
C LYS A 182 -3.30 15.37 -14.47
N ALA A 183 -4.33 16.09 -14.91
CA ALA A 183 -4.77 17.32 -14.27
C ALA A 183 -5.25 17.08 -12.83
N TYR A 184 -6.00 15.98 -12.61
CA TYR A 184 -6.38 15.56 -11.26
C TYR A 184 -5.14 15.32 -10.38
N ALA A 185 -4.17 14.53 -10.85
CA ALA A 185 -2.95 14.20 -10.11
C ALA A 185 -2.14 15.43 -9.70
N ALA A 186 -2.10 16.45 -10.55
CA ALA A 186 -1.38 17.70 -10.29
C ALA A 186 -1.96 18.51 -9.14
N LEU A 187 -3.28 18.40 -8.91
CA LEU A 187 -4.02 19.22 -7.96
C LEU A 187 -4.52 18.44 -6.73
N THR A 188 -4.35 17.13 -6.70
CA THR A 188 -4.93 16.29 -5.64
C THR A 188 -4.13 16.34 -4.34
N THR A 189 -4.84 16.21 -3.23
CA THR A 189 -4.24 15.95 -1.91
C THR A 189 -3.96 14.47 -1.72
N SER A 190 -3.24 14.11 -0.63
CA SER A 190 -3.00 12.71 -0.27
C SER A 190 -4.29 11.97 0.11
N ALA A 191 -4.23 10.64 0.12
CA ALA A 191 -5.35 9.80 0.53
C ALA A 191 -5.80 10.07 1.98
N SER A 192 -4.86 10.41 2.88
CA SER A 192 -5.16 10.80 4.27
C SER A 192 -6.02 12.06 4.38
N LYS A 193 -5.97 12.93 3.37
CA LYS A 193 -6.76 14.18 3.25
C LYS A 193 -7.95 14.02 2.29
N GLY A 194 -8.30 12.80 1.91
CA GLY A 194 -9.46 12.48 1.08
C GLY A 194 -9.23 12.52 -0.43
N ALA A 195 -7.99 12.69 -0.89
CA ALA A 195 -7.63 12.74 -2.31
C ALA A 195 -8.50 13.74 -3.12
N VAL A 196 -8.81 14.88 -2.51
CA VAL A 196 -9.61 15.97 -3.12
C VAL A 196 -8.71 16.90 -3.92
N ARG A 197 -9.27 17.53 -4.93
CA ARG A 197 -8.56 18.60 -5.66
C ARG A 197 -8.58 19.89 -4.86
N VAL A 198 -7.44 20.54 -4.75
CA VAL A 198 -7.30 21.91 -4.28
C VAL A 198 -7.08 22.80 -5.51
N VAL A 199 -7.93 23.80 -5.68
CA VAL A 199 -7.87 24.80 -6.74
C VAL A 199 -7.94 26.13 -6.02
N ASP A 200 -6.79 26.77 -5.85
CA ASP A 200 -6.65 28.12 -5.29
C ASP A 200 -6.79 29.16 -6.41
#